data_d79a028c900d174f554608cf4d5fb67f
#
_entry.id   d79a028c900d174f554608cf4d5fb67f
#
_cell.length_a   1.000
_cell.length_b   1.000
_cell.length_c   1.000
_cell.angle_alpha   90.00
_cell.angle_beta   90.00
_cell.angle_gamma   90.00
#
_symmetry.space_group_name_H-M   'P 1'
#
loop_
_entity.id
_entity.type
_entity.pdbx_description
1 polymer ?
#
loop_
_entity_poly.entity_id
_entity_poly.type
_entity_poly.pdbx_seq_one_letter_code
_entity_poly.pdbx_strand_id
1 'polypeptide(L)'
;MNGRPCKDNNYWGFCKGSWAVREELKKGLALRTMPSGMFNTKEVWECKSCNFRGNTYSITYPSKKNKTETIVDPNIHTSKSGIRYRWIFLAKSHVKKKTSDSTNEECNYGCVVCSVELKVTSIFGNVDTLMFHLHEHASDMSQTTMKQTKCIVGRTAGAEEDWDINIPLFRDISEVEG
;
A
#
# COMPACT_ATOMS: atom_id res chain seq x y z
N MET A 1 -19.64 -9.91 1.13
CA MET A 1 -19.73 -8.44 1.17
C MET A 1 -20.59 -7.96 0.01
N ASN A 2 -21.65 -7.24 0.32
CA ASN A 2 -22.57 -6.74 -0.68
C ASN A 2 -22.47 -5.20 -0.74
N GLY A 3 -22.67 -4.66 -1.93
CA GLY A 3 -22.70 -3.22 -2.15
C GLY A 3 -21.32 -2.58 -2.25
N ARG A 4 -21.31 -1.25 -2.37
CA ARG A 4 -20.08 -0.47 -2.42
C ARG A 4 -19.52 -0.30 -1.01
N PRO A 5 -18.18 -0.14 -0.86
CA PRO A 5 -17.60 0.17 0.44
C PRO A 5 -18.22 1.46 1.00
N CYS A 6 -18.81 1.36 2.17
CA CYS A 6 -19.48 2.48 2.82
C CYS A 6 -19.52 2.25 4.34
N LYS A 7 -20.03 3.25 5.07
CA LYS A 7 -20.11 3.17 6.52
C LYS A 7 -20.91 1.95 7.00
N ASP A 8 -21.99 1.60 6.29
CA ASP A 8 -22.88 0.50 6.68
C ASP A 8 -22.20 -0.86 6.64
N ASN A 9 -21.23 -1.08 5.73
CA ASN A 9 -20.47 -2.32 5.65
C ASN A 9 -19.04 -2.17 6.17
N ASN A 10 -18.78 -1.11 6.94
CA ASN A 10 -17.46 -0.81 7.52
C ASN A 10 -16.35 -0.78 6.47
N TYR A 11 -16.65 -0.23 5.27
CA TYR A 11 -15.69 -0.11 4.18
C TYR A 11 -14.98 -1.43 3.85
N TRP A 12 -15.68 -2.54 4.01
CA TRP A 12 -15.15 -3.90 3.82
C TRP A 12 -13.94 -4.20 4.72
N GLY A 13 -13.87 -3.58 5.90
CA GLY A 13 -12.78 -3.74 6.86
C GLY A 13 -11.60 -2.81 6.66
N PHE A 14 -11.53 -2.10 5.54
CA PHE A 14 -10.46 -1.12 5.28
C PHE A 14 -10.81 0.24 5.87
N CYS A 15 -9.80 1.10 6.02
CA CYS A 15 -10.04 2.50 6.32
C CYS A 15 -10.75 3.16 5.14
N LYS A 16 -11.63 4.11 5.41
CA LYS A 16 -12.28 4.93 4.36
C LYS A 16 -11.23 5.60 3.48
N GLY A 17 -10.11 6.06 4.09
CA GLY A 17 -9.03 6.70 3.36
C GLY A 17 -8.33 5.76 2.38
N SER A 18 -8.24 4.45 2.69
CA SER A 18 -7.68 3.47 1.76
C SER A 18 -8.46 3.43 0.45
N TRP A 19 -9.79 3.45 0.53
CA TRP A 19 -10.63 3.49 -0.65
C TRP A 19 -10.47 4.79 -1.43
N ALA A 20 -10.36 5.91 -0.72
CA ALA A 20 -10.15 7.21 -1.36
C ALA A 20 -8.81 7.26 -2.11
N VAL A 21 -7.73 6.70 -1.54
CA VAL A 21 -6.42 6.63 -2.20
C VAL A 21 -6.48 5.77 -3.47
N ARG A 22 -7.28 4.70 -3.47
CA ARG A 22 -7.44 3.86 -4.66
C ARG A 22 -8.03 4.62 -5.84
N GLU A 23 -8.89 5.59 -5.57
CA GLU A 23 -9.44 6.44 -6.62
C GLU A 23 -8.42 7.49 -7.07
N GLU A 24 -7.84 8.21 -6.12
CA GLU A 24 -6.84 9.24 -6.35
C GLU A 24 -6.09 9.48 -5.05
N LEU A 25 -4.76 9.59 -5.12
CA LEU A 25 -3.90 9.76 -3.95
C LEU A 25 -4.37 10.89 -3.03
N LYS A 26 -4.62 12.07 -3.60
CA LYS A 26 -4.96 13.26 -2.81
C LYS A 26 -6.40 13.27 -2.29
N LYS A 27 -7.23 12.33 -2.70
CA LYS A 27 -8.55 12.15 -2.08
C LYS A 27 -8.45 11.50 -0.72
N GLY A 28 -7.43 10.66 -0.49
CA GLY A 28 -7.26 9.94 0.76
C GLY A 28 -6.11 10.41 1.63
N LEU A 29 -5.13 11.08 1.04
CA LEU A 29 -3.93 11.53 1.74
C LEU A 29 -3.78 13.05 1.65
N ALA A 30 -3.28 13.66 2.72
CA ALA A 30 -2.97 15.08 2.76
C ALA A 30 -1.60 15.29 3.41
N LEU A 31 -0.94 16.37 3.01
CA LEU A 31 0.29 16.81 3.66
C LEU A 31 -0.06 17.43 5.02
N ARG A 32 0.70 17.06 6.03
CA ARG A 32 0.50 17.57 7.37
C ARG A 32 1.84 17.88 8.01
N THR A 33 1.91 19.01 8.72
CA THR A 33 3.10 19.42 9.47
C THR A 33 3.02 18.83 10.88
N MET A 34 4.09 18.18 11.29
CA MET A 34 4.18 17.55 12.60
C MET A 34 5.45 17.99 13.34
N PRO A 35 5.42 18.01 14.68
CA PRO A 35 6.63 18.28 15.43
C PRO A 35 7.71 17.23 15.15
N SER A 36 8.96 17.71 15.03
CA SER A 36 10.13 16.87 14.82
C SER A 36 11.26 17.39 15.71
N GLY A 37 11.32 16.89 16.95
CA GLY A 37 12.24 17.41 17.93
C GLY A 37 11.70 18.67 18.63
N MET A 38 12.56 19.37 19.37
CA MET A 38 12.14 20.43 20.28
C MET A 38 11.70 21.72 19.56
N PHE A 39 12.34 22.06 18.45
CA PHE A 39 12.08 23.31 17.73
C PHE A 39 11.84 23.13 16.23
N ASN A 40 11.80 21.88 15.76
CA ASN A 40 11.68 21.59 14.34
C ASN A 40 10.33 20.97 14.00
N THR A 41 9.93 21.12 12.75
CA THR A 41 8.74 20.48 12.20
C THR A 41 9.13 19.69 10.96
N LYS A 42 8.31 18.71 10.59
CA LYS A 42 8.45 17.97 9.33
C LYS A 42 7.08 17.79 8.71
N GLU A 43 7.05 17.67 7.41
CA GLU A 43 5.84 17.31 6.69
C GLU A 43 5.75 15.80 6.54
N VAL A 44 4.54 15.28 6.67
CA VAL A 44 4.23 13.86 6.43
C VAL A 44 2.98 13.77 5.57
N TRP A 45 2.85 12.66 4.85
CA TRP A 45 1.58 12.28 4.26
C TRP A 45 0.74 11.60 5.33
N GLU A 46 -0.48 12.05 5.52
CA GLU A 46 -1.39 11.45 6.49
C GLU A 46 -2.72 11.11 5.84
N CYS A 47 -3.28 9.96 6.21
CA CYS A 47 -4.63 9.58 5.81
C CYS A 47 -5.63 10.60 6.36
N LYS A 48 -6.57 11.03 5.52
CA LYS A 48 -7.60 12.00 5.93
C LYS A 48 -8.60 11.41 6.91
N SER A 49 -8.63 10.11 7.08
CA SER A 49 -9.63 9.40 7.89
C SER A 49 -9.06 8.69 9.10
N CYS A 50 -7.74 8.59 9.24
CA CYS A 50 -7.11 7.94 10.39
C CYS A 50 -5.68 8.44 10.59
N ASN A 51 -4.92 7.76 11.44
CA ASN A 51 -3.55 8.16 11.79
C ASN A 51 -2.46 7.48 10.95
N PHE A 52 -2.82 6.83 9.86
CA PHE A 52 -1.83 6.23 8.95
C PHE A 52 -1.00 7.32 8.29
N ARG A 53 0.33 7.18 8.33
CA ARG A 53 1.26 8.20 7.85
C ARG A 53 2.39 7.62 7.03
N GLY A 54 2.98 8.45 6.19
CA GLY A 54 4.17 8.13 5.42
C GLY A 54 5.07 9.34 5.27
N ASN A 55 6.34 9.09 4.99
CA ASN A 55 7.32 10.15 4.81
C ASN A 55 7.08 10.89 3.49
N THR A 56 7.51 12.15 3.44
CA THR A 56 7.48 12.93 2.21
C THR A 56 8.80 12.79 1.47
N TYR A 57 8.73 12.88 0.16
CA TYR A 57 9.87 12.90 -0.75
C TYR A 57 9.66 14.04 -1.73
N SER A 58 10.73 14.56 -2.28
CA SER A 58 10.65 15.68 -3.23
C SER A 58 11.33 15.30 -4.53
N ILE A 59 10.70 15.67 -5.65
CA ILE A 59 11.31 15.55 -6.97
C ILE A 59 11.36 16.92 -7.62
N THR A 60 12.40 17.14 -8.41
CA THR A 60 12.59 18.40 -9.15
C THR A 60 12.44 18.12 -10.63
N TYR A 61 11.64 18.94 -11.31
CA TYR A 61 11.41 18.84 -12.75
C TYR A 61 12.27 19.91 -13.48
N PRO A 62 13.43 19.54 -14.06
CA PRO A 62 14.26 20.50 -14.77
C PRO A 62 13.54 21.19 -15.93
N SER A 63 12.63 20.46 -16.59
CA SER A 63 11.84 20.96 -17.72
C SER A 63 10.80 22.02 -17.33
N LYS A 64 10.52 22.17 -16.04
CA LYS A 64 9.52 23.12 -15.51
C LYS A 64 10.16 24.18 -14.63
N LYS A 65 11.28 24.77 -15.05
CA LYS A 65 12.01 25.80 -14.30
C LYS A 65 12.41 25.34 -12.87
N ASN A 66 12.90 24.11 -12.76
CA ASN A 66 13.32 23.52 -11.49
C ASN A 66 12.19 23.48 -10.42
N LYS A 67 10.96 23.33 -10.88
CA LYS A 67 9.83 23.23 -9.97
C LYS A 67 9.91 21.93 -9.16
N THR A 68 9.74 22.03 -7.85
CA THR A 68 9.79 20.90 -6.92
C THR A 68 8.38 20.46 -6.57
N GLU A 69 8.15 19.15 -6.55
CA GLU A 69 6.87 18.55 -6.13
C GLU A 69 7.12 17.59 -4.98
N THR A 70 6.23 17.64 -3.98
CA THR A 70 6.25 16.69 -2.86
C THR A 70 5.45 15.45 -3.25
N ILE A 71 6.09 14.29 -3.15
CA ILE A 71 5.50 13.02 -3.54
C ILE A 71 5.53 12.02 -2.37
N VAL A 72 4.78 10.93 -2.49
CA VAL A 72 4.88 9.80 -1.58
C VAL A 72 6.16 9.01 -1.87
N ASP A 73 6.53 8.12 -0.93
CA ASP A 73 7.73 7.29 -1.08
C ASP A 73 7.71 6.55 -2.43
N PRO A 74 8.67 6.83 -3.34
CA PRO A 74 8.74 6.17 -4.64
C PRO A 74 9.60 4.91 -4.63
N ASN A 75 10.22 4.59 -3.49
CA ASN A 75 11.17 3.49 -3.39
C ASN A 75 10.48 2.14 -3.46
N ILE A 76 11.22 1.14 -3.95
CA ILE A 76 10.77 -0.23 -3.97
C ILE A 76 11.28 -0.91 -2.70
N HIS A 77 10.36 -1.42 -1.91
CA HIS A 77 10.66 -2.17 -0.69
C HIS A 77 10.51 -3.66 -0.96
N THR A 78 11.32 -4.48 -0.30
CA THR A 78 11.24 -5.93 -0.43
C THR A 78 10.90 -6.54 0.93
N SER A 79 9.82 -7.31 0.98
CA SER A 79 9.43 -8.00 2.21
C SER A 79 10.30 -9.23 2.46
N LYS A 80 10.18 -9.82 3.65
CA LYS A 80 10.90 -11.04 4.00
C LYS A 80 10.53 -12.22 3.10
N SER A 81 9.32 -12.21 2.54
CA SER A 81 8.87 -13.26 1.63
C SER A 81 9.30 -13.03 0.17
N GLY A 82 10.01 -11.94 -0.10
CA GLY A 82 10.49 -11.62 -1.44
C GLY A 82 9.53 -10.83 -2.31
N ILE A 83 8.36 -10.47 -1.80
CA ILE A 83 7.42 -9.61 -2.51
C ILE A 83 7.93 -8.18 -2.46
N ARG A 84 7.93 -7.52 -3.62
CA ARG A 84 8.33 -6.12 -3.74
C ARG A 84 7.08 -5.25 -3.76
N TYR A 85 7.15 -4.11 -3.08
CA TYR A 85 5.99 -3.21 -2.99
C TYR A 85 6.44 -1.77 -2.88
N ARG A 86 5.52 -0.87 -3.23
CA ARG A 86 5.68 0.57 -3.00
C ARG A 86 4.80 0.98 -1.83
N TRP A 87 5.19 2.04 -1.14
CA TRP A 87 4.44 2.51 0.02
C TRP A 87 2.97 2.77 -0.30
N ILE A 88 2.66 3.20 -1.52
CA ILE A 88 1.27 3.48 -1.92
C ILE A 88 0.38 2.24 -1.81
N PHE A 89 0.94 1.04 -1.97
CA PHE A 89 0.20 -0.20 -1.76
C PHE A 89 -0.29 -0.31 -0.31
N LEU A 90 0.54 0.08 0.64
CA LEU A 90 0.17 0.08 2.06
C LEU A 90 -0.94 1.09 2.32
N ALA A 91 -0.87 2.26 1.70
CA ALA A 91 -1.92 3.27 1.83
C ALA A 91 -3.26 2.78 1.30
N LYS A 92 -3.24 1.96 0.25
CA LYS A 92 -4.45 1.36 -0.35
C LYS A 92 -4.97 0.15 0.42
N SER A 93 -4.20 -0.36 1.37
CA SER A 93 -4.49 -1.61 2.08
C SER A 93 -4.73 -1.42 3.58
N HIS A 94 -4.43 -0.24 4.13
CA HIS A 94 -4.46 -0.07 5.58
C HIS A 94 -5.87 -0.12 6.14
N VAL A 95 -5.96 -0.65 7.35
CA VAL A 95 -7.14 -0.61 8.20
C VAL A 95 -7.02 0.66 9.07
N LYS A 96 -8.13 1.21 9.49
CA LYS A 96 -8.14 2.46 10.27
C LYS A 96 -7.18 2.38 11.45
N LYS A 97 -6.15 3.24 11.45
CA LYS A 97 -5.18 3.33 12.54
C LYS A 97 -5.72 4.26 13.61
N LYS A 98 -5.92 3.73 14.80
CA LYS A 98 -6.53 4.47 15.92
C LYS A 98 -5.50 5.19 16.81
N THR A 99 -4.24 4.73 16.80
CA THR A 99 -3.19 5.33 17.64
C THR A 99 -2.51 6.47 16.90
N SER A 100 -2.06 7.48 17.66
CA SER A 100 -1.41 8.67 17.09
C SER A 100 0.11 8.60 17.10
N ASP A 101 0.69 7.42 17.35
CA ASP A 101 2.15 7.27 17.29
C ASP A 101 2.67 7.53 15.87
N SER A 102 3.96 7.87 15.78
CA SER A 102 4.57 8.26 14.51
C SER A 102 4.95 7.09 13.61
N THR A 103 4.79 5.84 14.06
CA THR A 103 5.18 4.66 13.30
C THR A 103 3.96 3.96 12.72
N ASN A 104 4.15 3.21 11.64
CA ASN A 104 3.12 2.35 11.06
C ASN A 104 3.23 0.89 11.54
N GLU A 105 4.06 0.63 12.55
CA GLU A 105 4.29 -0.72 13.06
C GLU A 105 3.03 -1.35 13.65
N GLU A 106 2.18 -0.54 14.28
CA GLU A 106 0.93 -1.01 14.87
C GLU A 106 -0.26 -0.88 13.94
N CYS A 107 -0.02 -0.57 12.67
CA CYS A 107 -1.10 -0.51 11.69
C CYS A 107 -1.46 -1.90 11.18
N ASN A 108 -2.75 -2.15 11.07
CA ASN A 108 -3.25 -3.38 10.46
C ASN A 108 -3.48 -3.16 8.96
N TYR A 109 -3.38 -4.23 8.19
CA TYR A 109 -3.56 -4.21 6.74
C TYR A 109 -4.53 -5.29 6.31
N GLY A 110 -5.39 -4.97 5.37
CA GLY A 110 -6.31 -5.95 4.79
C GLY A 110 -5.77 -6.48 3.46
N CYS A 111 -6.10 -7.72 3.15
CA CYS A 111 -5.74 -8.29 1.85
C CYS A 111 -6.69 -7.80 0.78
N VAL A 112 -6.19 -6.96 -0.13
CA VAL A 112 -7.00 -6.43 -1.23
C VAL A 112 -7.44 -7.52 -2.19
N VAL A 113 -6.61 -8.56 -2.38
CA VAL A 113 -6.94 -9.68 -3.27
C VAL A 113 -8.11 -10.49 -2.71
N CYS A 114 -8.08 -10.82 -1.42
CA CYS A 114 -9.21 -11.53 -0.79
C CYS A 114 -10.51 -10.73 -0.91
N SER A 115 -10.44 -9.42 -0.71
CA SER A 115 -11.64 -8.57 -0.79
C SER A 115 -12.25 -8.57 -2.19
N VAL A 116 -11.41 -8.62 -3.23
CA VAL A 116 -11.87 -8.62 -4.62
C VAL A 116 -12.35 -10.01 -5.05
N GLU A 117 -11.57 -11.06 -4.81
CA GLU A 117 -11.85 -12.40 -5.31
C GLU A 117 -12.78 -13.21 -4.43
N LEU A 118 -12.64 -13.11 -3.11
CA LEU A 118 -13.40 -13.92 -2.16
C LEU A 118 -14.52 -13.17 -1.48
N LYS A 119 -14.61 -11.86 -1.70
CA LYS A 119 -15.60 -10.99 -1.04
C LYS A 119 -15.51 -11.02 0.48
N VAL A 120 -14.32 -11.34 1.00
CA VAL A 120 -14.01 -11.37 2.43
C VAL A 120 -12.65 -10.71 2.61
N THR A 121 -12.51 -9.82 3.59
CA THR A 121 -11.25 -9.16 3.85
C THR A 121 -10.52 -9.85 5.00
N SER A 122 -9.37 -10.44 4.69
CA SER A 122 -8.47 -10.99 5.70
C SER A 122 -7.57 -9.86 6.21
N ILE A 123 -7.42 -9.74 7.52
CA ILE A 123 -6.68 -8.63 8.16
C ILE A 123 -5.44 -9.17 8.86
N PHE A 124 -4.32 -8.47 8.68
CA PHE A 124 -3.01 -8.85 9.21
C PHE A 124 -2.42 -7.71 10.03
N GLY A 125 -1.67 -8.07 11.07
CA GLY A 125 -1.14 -7.10 12.03
C GLY A 125 0.13 -6.39 11.60
N ASN A 126 0.76 -6.81 10.50
CA ASN A 126 1.95 -6.15 9.98
C ASN A 126 2.13 -6.44 8.49
N VAL A 127 3.10 -5.74 7.88
CA VAL A 127 3.37 -5.85 6.44
C VAL A 127 3.85 -7.25 6.05
N ASP A 128 4.80 -7.80 6.80
CA ASP A 128 5.38 -9.10 6.44
C ASP A 128 4.34 -10.23 6.44
N THR A 129 3.44 -10.22 7.40
CA THR A 129 2.36 -11.22 7.48
C THR A 129 1.41 -11.10 6.30
N LEU A 130 1.08 -9.86 5.92
CA LEU A 130 0.28 -9.61 4.73
C LEU A 130 0.98 -10.14 3.48
N MET A 131 2.27 -9.87 3.33
CA MET A 131 3.04 -10.28 2.16
C MET A 131 3.16 -11.81 2.07
N PHE A 132 3.36 -12.50 3.18
CA PHE A 132 3.33 -13.96 3.20
C PHE A 132 1.99 -14.50 2.69
N HIS A 133 0.90 -13.88 3.13
CA HIS A 133 -0.43 -14.28 2.68
C HIS A 133 -0.62 -14.03 1.18
N LEU A 134 -0.10 -12.92 0.66
CA LEU A 134 -0.23 -12.59 -0.76
C LEU A 134 0.45 -13.60 -1.68
N HIS A 135 1.49 -14.28 -1.22
CA HIS A 135 2.09 -15.38 -1.99
C HIS A 135 1.09 -16.49 -2.32
N GLU A 136 0.11 -16.70 -1.45
CA GLU A 136 -0.91 -17.74 -1.65
C GLU A 136 -1.81 -17.44 -2.85
N HIS A 137 -1.90 -16.15 -3.23
CA HIS A 137 -2.72 -15.74 -4.38
C HIS A 137 -1.95 -15.76 -5.70
N ALA A 138 -0.62 -15.85 -5.65
CA ALA A 138 0.23 -15.65 -6.83
C ALA A 138 -0.08 -16.62 -7.97
N SER A 139 -0.42 -17.87 -7.65
CA SER A 139 -0.63 -18.92 -8.65
C SER A 139 -2.02 -18.87 -9.32
N ASP A 140 -3.00 -18.23 -8.69
CA ASP A 140 -4.38 -18.29 -9.17
C ASP A 140 -5.07 -16.92 -9.24
N MET A 141 -4.31 -15.84 -9.10
CA MET A 141 -4.86 -14.48 -9.19
C MET A 141 -5.32 -14.20 -10.62
N SER A 142 -6.56 -13.73 -10.78
CA SER A 142 -7.10 -13.41 -12.10
C SER A 142 -6.42 -12.17 -12.70
N GLN A 143 -6.45 -12.05 -14.02
CA GLN A 143 -5.91 -10.88 -14.72
C GLN A 143 -6.66 -9.61 -14.31
N THR A 144 -7.96 -9.71 -14.09
CA THR A 144 -8.76 -8.57 -13.63
C THR A 144 -8.30 -8.09 -12.25
N THR A 145 -8.05 -9.01 -11.33
CA THR A 145 -7.55 -8.68 -10.00
C THR A 145 -6.16 -8.06 -10.07
N MET A 146 -5.25 -8.61 -10.89
CA MET A 146 -3.92 -8.05 -11.11
C MET A 146 -3.99 -6.60 -11.57
N LYS A 147 -4.89 -6.31 -12.50
CA LYS A 147 -5.08 -4.96 -13.02
C LYS A 147 -5.64 -4.01 -11.97
N GLN A 148 -6.66 -4.45 -11.22
CA GLN A 148 -7.28 -3.63 -10.18
C GLN A 148 -6.33 -3.31 -9.02
N THR A 149 -5.46 -4.25 -8.67
CA THR A 149 -4.53 -4.09 -7.56
C THR A 149 -3.16 -3.57 -7.99
N LYS A 150 -2.95 -3.32 -9.28
CA LYS A 150 -1.66 -2.96 -9.87
C LYS A 150 -0.57 -3.94 -9.44
N CYS A 151 -0.86 -5.23 -9.61
CA CYS A 151 0.01 -6.32 -9.23
C CYS A 151 0.64 -6.97 -10.46
N ILE A 152 1.96 -7.13 -10.45
CA ILE A 152 2.69 -7.88 -11.47
C ILE A 152 3.19 -9.16 -10.84
N VAL A 153 2.87 -10.30 -11.46
CA VAL A 153 3.20 -11.63 -10.94
C VAL A 153 4.01 -12.39 -11.97
N GLY A 154 5.00 -13.15 -11.53
CA GLY A 154 5.73 -14.10 -12.37
C GLY A 154 7.00 -13.56 -13.01
N ARG A 155 7.30 -12.29 -12.85
CA ARG A 155 8.54 -11.66 -13.32
C ARG A 155 8.94 -10.52 -12.43
N THR A 156 10.20 -10.10 -12.50
CA THR A 156 10.66 -8.92 -11.78
C THR A 156 10.27 -7.67 -12.56
N ALA A 157 9.43 -6.84 -11.97
CA ALA A 157 9.00 -5.60 -12.59
C ALA A 157 10.07 -4.53 -12.49
N GLY A 158 10.19 -3.69 -13.50
CA GLY A 158 11.12 -2.56 -13.50
C GLY A 158 10.62 -1.40 -12.68
N ALA A 159 11.56 -0.57 -12.22
CA ALA A 159 11.23 0.61 -11.42
C ALA A 159 10.41 1.64 -12.20
N GLU A 160 10.55 1.67 -13.52
CA GLU A 160 9.85 2.58 -14.42
C GLU A 160 8.42 2.10 -14.78
N GLU A 161 8.10 0.84 -14.48
CA GLU A 161 6.76 0.32 -14.75
C GLU A 161 5.75 0.78 -13.70
N ASP A 162 4.49 0.87 -14.08
CA ASP A 162 3.41 1.30 -13.19
C ASP A 162 2.82 0.10 -12.46
N TRP A 163 3.25 -0.08 -11.21
CA TRP A 163 2.75 -1.13 -10.34
C TRP A 163 2.88 -0.71 -8.88
N ASP A 164 2.03 -1.29 -8.04
CA ASP A 164 2.08 -1.06 -6.60
C ASP A 164 2.72 -2.23 -5.86
N ILE A 165 2.52 -3.45 -6.37
CA ILE A 165 3.05 -4.68 -5.77
C ILE A 165 3.54 -5.61 -6.86
N ASN A 166 4.65 -6.29 -6.60
CA ASN A 166 5.28 -7.22 -7.53
C ASN A 166 5.68 -8.51 -6.83
N ILE A 167 5.16 -9.61 -7.33
CA ILE A 167 5.55 -10.96 -6.91
C ILE A 167 6.42 -11.52 -8.03
N PRO A 168 7.79 -11.44 -7.92
CA PRO A 168 8.67 -11.56 -9.07
C PRO A 168 8.64 -12.91 -9.78
N LEU A 169 8.78 -13.98 -9.03
CA LEU A 169 8.81 -15.33 -9.59
C LEU A 169 7.98 -16.23 -8.71
N PHE A 170 7.07 -16.95 -9.35
CA PHE A 170 6.40 -18.04 -8.68
C PHE A 170 7.30 -19.27 -8.81
N ARG A 171 7.84 -19.72 -7.68
CA ARG A 171 8.66 -20.94 -7.63
C ARG A 171 7.95 -21.98 -6.80
N ASP A 172 7.87 -23.17 -7.33
CA ASP A 172 7.51 -24.34 -6.55
C ASP A 172 8.63 -24.61 -5.53
N ILE A 173 8.26 -24.99 -4.31
CA ILE A 173 9.23 -25.32 -3.25
C ILE A 173 10.21 -26.39 -3.70
N SER A 174 9.78 -27.31 -4.56
CA SER A 174 10.64 -28.35 -5.10
C SER A 174 11.78 -27.82 -5.99
N GLU A 175 11.63 -26.63 -6.56
CA GLU A 175 12.68 -26.02 -7.39
C GLU A 175 13.76 -25.32 -6.56
N VAL A 176 13.46 -24.98 -5.32
CA VAL A 176 14.39 -24.28 -4.43
C VAL A 176 15.44 -25.22 -3.85
N GLU A 177 15.16 -26.51 -3.79
CA GLU A 177 16.06 -27.54 -3.26
C GLU A 177 16.97 -28.15 -4.31
N GLY A 178 16.84 -27.75 -5.57
CA GLY A 178 17.62 -28.30 -6.68
C GLY A 178 18.97 -27.62 -6.92
#